data_7284ac0f5f9eec1a8656639ee5d4c16d
#
_entry.id   7284ac0f5f9eec1a8656639ee5d4c16d
#
_cell.length_a   1.000
_cell.length_b   1.000
_cell.length_c   1.000
_cell.angle_alpha   90.00
_cell.angle_beta   90.00
_cell.angle_gamma   90.00
#
_symmetry.space_group_name_H-M   'P 1'
#
loop_
_entity.id
_entity.type
_entity.pdbx_description
1 polymer ?
#
loop_
_entity_poly.entity_id
_entity_poly.type
_entity_poly.pdbx_seq_one_letter_code
_entity_poly.pdbx_strand_id
1 'polypeptide(L)'
;MANCAIVGINWGDEGKGRMVDYLTRQYDVVVRYQGGGNAGHTVINDMGKFALHLLPSGIFRSGVMNILGNGVALDCENLVAEMETLRAAGVSISPENLMVSSRASLLLPWHRELDALEEARLKDKQYGSTKQGIAPFYSDKYQKKTIQAGELLHPEHLKAHLQDLLEWKNLILQKVYGARGYTMDEMTAWLETYAAQVQPYVADTGRYLHKAQTEGKSILFEGQLGALRDLDYGIYPYTTSSNTIAAYAPIGAGLPTAKIDQVVGVVKAYSSCVGEGPFTCEWFGADAEKLREAGAEYGAKTGRPRRVGPIDLVATRYGVEVQGATNIALTKLDILSYMKEIPVCAAYEIDGRITHEFPFPAVLERAKPVMEYLPGWCCDISAVRTWADMPQAARDYVEYVEQAIGCHIGYVSVGAERESLIIR
;
A
#
# COMPACT_ATOMS: atom_id res chain seq x y z
N MET A 1 19.69 -16.82 -1.65
CA MET A 1 18.22 -16.86 -1.85
C MET A 1 17.78 -15.51 -2.36
N ALA A 2 16.70 -15.44 -3.12
CA ALA A 2 16.29 -14.22 -3.81
C ALA A 2 15.49 -13.28 -2.88
N ASN A 3 15.80 -11.98 -2.93
CA ASN A 3 14.97 -10.96 -2.32
C ASN A 3 13.84 -10.58 -3.28
N CYS A 4 12.62 -10.40 -2.75
CA CYS A 4 11.47 -10.04 -3.55
C CYS A 4 10.78 -8.79 -3.00
N ALA A 5 10.30 -7.92 -3.89
CA ALA A 5 9.39 -6.84 -3.52
C ALA A 5 7.99 -7.12 -4.06
N ILE A 6 6.97 -6.96 -3.22
CA ILE A 6 5.56 -6.99 -3.64
C ILE A 6 5.03 -5.57 -3.62
N VAL A 7 4.64 -5.07 -4.78
CA VAL A 7 4.26 -3.67 -5.00
C VAL A 7 2.94 -3.54 -5.74
N GLY A 8 2.25 -2.43 -5.57
CA GLY A 8 1.07 -2.10 -6.36
C GLY A 8 1.47 -1.43 -7.68
N ILE A 9 0.81 -1.80 -8.74
CA ILE A 9 1.09 -1.26 -10.07
C ILE A 9 0.27 0.02 -10.33
N ASN A 10 -0.94 0.08 -9.85
CA ASN A 10 -1.87 1.18 -10.16
C ASN A 10 -2.07 2.13 -8.96
N TRP A 11 -3.30 2.31 -8.50
CA TRP A 11 -3.68 3.28 -7.45
C TRP A 11 -3.62 2.73 -6.02
N GLY A 12 -3.32 1.45 -5.81
CA GLY A 12 -3.41 0.77 -4.53
C GLY A 12 -4.65 -0.14 -4.44
N ASP A 13 -4.76 -0.84 -3.31
CA ASP A 13 -5.86 -1.78 -3.02
C ASP A 13 -5.97 -2.96 -4.01
N GLU A 14 -4.87 -3.30 -4.71
CA GLU A 14 -4.83 -4.40 -5.68
C GLU A 14 -4.83 -5.80 -5.05
N GLY A 15 -4.68 -5.91 -3.73
CA GLY A 15 -4.63 -7.20 -3.02
C GLY A 15 -3.21 -7.65 -2.64
N LYS A 16 -2.30 -6.70 -2.43
CA LYS A 16 -0.91 -6.98 -2.03
C LYS A 16 -0.79 -7.83 -0.77
N GLY A 17 -1.57 -7.51 0.28
CA GLY A 17 -1.51 -8.27 1.54
C GLY A 17 -1.72 -9.77 1.36
N ARG A 18 -2.67 -10.16 0.50
CA ARG A 18 -2.88 -11.57 0.14
C ARG A 18 -1.66 -12.17 -0.56
N MET A 19 -1.05 -11.45 -1.50
CA MET A 19 0.14 -11.94 -2.20
C MET A 19 1.34 -12.06 -1.25
N VAL A 20 1.49 -11.12 -0.31
CA VAL A 20 2.50 -11.23 0.74
C VAL A 20 2.25 -12.45 1.62
N ASP A 21 1.02 -12.62 2.15
CA ASP A 21 0.68 -13.80 2.97
C ASP A 21 0.92 -15.13 2.22
N TYR A 22 0.58 -15.20 0.94
CA TYR A 22 0.82 -16.38 0.12
C TYR A 22 2.31 -16.64 -0.08
N LEU A 23 3.10 -15.65 -0.48
CA LEU A 23 4.51 -15.80 -0.79
C LEU A 23 5.40 -15.91 0.45
N THR A 24 4.97 -15.39 1.60
CA THR A 24 5.75 -15.41 2.86
C THR A 24 6.20 -16.82 3.26
N ARG A 25 5.51 -17.86 2.81
CA ARG A 25 5.93 -19.26 3.05
C ARG A 25 7.33 -19.60 2.50
N GLN A 26 7.86 -18.78 1.62
CA GLN A 26 9.18 -18.97 0.97
C GLN A 26 10.23 -17.99 1.49
N TYR A 27 9.89 -17.16 2.49
CA TYR A 27 10.74 -16.09 2.98
C TYR A 27 10.93 -16.16 4.49
N ASP A 28 12.13 -15.79 4.95
CA ASP A 28 12.51 -15.77 6.35
C ASP A 28 12.14 -14.45 7.04
N VAL A 29 12.10 -13.38 6.27
CA VAL A 29 11.85 -12.02 6.78
C VAL A 29 10.85 -11.29 5.89
N VAL A 30 9.88 -10.59 6.49
CA VAL A 30 8.97 -9.67 5.80
C VAL A 30 9.18 -8.27 6.34
N VAL A 31 9.39 -7.30 5.45
CA VAL A 31 9.68 -5.91 5.83
C VAL A 31 8.69 -4.94 5.18
N ARG A 32 7.92 -4.21 5.98
CA ARG A 32 7.22 -3.00 5.54
C ARG A 32 8.23 -1.87 5.44
N TYR A 33 8.36 -1.25 4.27
CA TYR A 33 9.44 -0.29 4.02
C TYR A 33 8.97 1.17 3.90
N GLN A 34 7.66 1.42 3.77
CA GLN A 34 7.11 2.78 3.63
C GLN A 34 5.62 2.83 3.98
N GLY A 35 5.06 4.05 4.02
CA GLY A 35 3.65 4.29 4.32
C GLY A 35 3.36 4.22 5.81
N GLY A 36 2.11 4.14 6.17
CA GLY A 36 1.64 4.12 7.56
C GLY A 36 0.24 3.50 7.64
N GLY A 37 -0.57 3.93 8.59
CA GLY A 37 -1.93 3.44 8.82
C GLY A 37 -2.98 3.90 7.78
N ASN A 38 -2.57 4.48 6.66
CA ASN A 38 -3.46 5.06 5.65
C ASN A 38 -3.99 4.07 4.60
N ALA A 39 -3.45 2.86 4.55
CA ALA A 39 -3.95 1.78 3.69
C ALA A 39 -4.22 0.53 4.50
N GLY A 40 -5.06 -0.37 4.00
CA GLY A 40 -5.38 -1.65 4.63
C GLY A 40 -5.00 -2.82 3.74
N HIS A 41 -4.26 -3.78 4.30
CA HIS A 41 -3.97 -5.06 3.66
C HIS A 41 -4.91 -6.12 4.20
N THR A 42 -5.90 -6.52 3.41
CA THR A 42 -6.80 -7.60 3.80
C THR A 42 -6.12 -8.95 3.58
N VAL A 43 -6.05 -9.74 4.64
CA VAL A 43 -5.60 -11.13 4.65
C VAL A 43 -6.75 -12.01 5.09
N ILE A 44 -7.04 -13.07 4.33
CA ILE A 44 -8.02 -14.10 4.68
C ILE A 44 -7.26 -15.42 4.78
N ASN A 45 -7.26 -15.99 5.97
CA ASN A 45 -6.58 -17.25 6.28
C ASN A 45 -7.42 -18.10 7.24
N ASP A 46 -6.87 -19.23 7.70
CA ASP A 46 -7.55 -20.18 8.58
C ASP A 46 -7.94 -19.60 9.96
N MET A 47 -7.33 -18.48 10.36
CA MET A 47 -7.63 -17.76 11.60
C MET A 47 -8.76 -16.73 11.43
N GLY A 48 -9.13 -16.38 10.19
CA GLY A 48 -10.17 -15.42 9.90
C GLY A 48 -9.83 -14.40 8.82
N LYS A 49 -10.59 -13.28 8.85
CA LYS A 49 -10.37 -12.13 7.95
C LYS A 49 -9.83 -10.95 8.74
N PHE A 50 -8.68 -10.45 8.36
CA PHE A 50 -7.98 -9.36 9.02
C PHE A 50 -7.66 -8.22 8.04
N ALA A 51 -7.75 -6.99 8.52
CA ALA A 51 -7.31 -5.81 7.79
C ALA A 51 -6.09 -5.23 8.51
N LEU A 52 -4.90 -5.47 7.99
CA LEU A 52 -3.65 -4.95 8.53
C LEU A 52 -3.36 -3.56 7.99
N HIS A 53 -2.96 -2.65 8.85
CA HIS A 53 -2.60 -1.28 8.48
C HIS A 53 -1.10 -1.01 8.59
N LEU A 54 -0.47 -1.48 9.67
CA LEU A 54 0.96 -1.30 9.96
C LEU A 54 1.71 -2.63 10.00
N LEU A 55 1.16 -3.64 10.65
CA LEU A 55 1.84 -4.94 10.76
C LEU A 55 2.08 -5.55 9.37
N PRO A 56 3.27 -6.13 9.14
CA PRO A 56 3.53 -6.90 7.93
C PRO A 56 2.58 -8.10 7.82
N SER A 57 2.15 -8.43 6.60
CA SER A 57 1.24 -9.56 6.36
C SER A 57 1.86 -10.94 6.67
N GLY A 58 3.17 -10.99 6.89
CA GLY A 58 3.88 -12.18 7.36
C GLY A 58 3.65 -12.55 8.82
N ILE A 59 2.99 -11.69 9.61
CA ILE A 59 2.80 -11.88 11.06
C ILE A 59 1.99 -13.14 11.41
N PHE A 60 1.21 -13.66 10.47
CA PHE A 60 0.42 -14.87 10.66
C PHE A 60 1.25 -16.16 10.55
N ARG A 61 2.54 -16.07 10.21
CA ARG A 61 3.39 -17.26 10.00
C ARG A 61 4.45 -17.40 11.07
N SER A 62 4.49 -18.58 11.69
CA SER A 62 5.55 -18.93 12.63
C SER A 62 6.90 -18.99 11.92
N GLY A 63 7.95 -18.59 12.61
CA GLY A 63 9.33 -18.64 12.11
C GLY A 63 9.72 -17.52 11.15
N VAL A 64 8.81 -16.59 10.85
CA VAL A 64 9.07 -15.41 10.01
C VAL A 64 9.29 -14.20 10.89
N MET A 65 10.39 -13.47 10.67
CA MET A 65 10.61 -12.18 11.29
C MET A 65 9.89 -11.09 10.51
N ASN A 66 9.10 -10.29 11.19
CA ASN A 66 8.35 -9.16 10.65
C ASN A 66 9.01 -7.85 11.07
N ILE A 67 9.20 -6.92 10.15
CA ILE A 67 9.94 -5.69 10.42
C ILE A 67 9.16 -4.48 9.91
N LEU A 68 9.03 -3.47 10.77
CA LEU A 68 8.67 -2.11 10.38
C LEU A 68 9.96 -1.32 10.14
N GLY A 69 10.26 -1.01 8.89
CA GLY A 69 11.52 -0.41 8.46
C GLY A 69 11.60 1.11 8.67
N ASN A 70 12.72 1.70 8.33
CA ASN A 70 13.05 3.12 8.51
C ASN A 70 12.08 4.07 7.82
N GLY A 71 11.49 3.64 6.70
CA GLY A 71 10.60 4.46 5.88
C GLY A 71 9.16 4.51 6.38
N VAL A 72 8.79 3.69 7.37
CA VAL A 72 7.42 3.63 7.89
C VAL A 72 7.09 4.85 8.76
N ALA A 73 5.89 5.39 8.59
CA ALA A 73 5.28 6.33 9.52
C ALA A 73 4.72 5.54 10.70
N LEU A 74 5.48 5.49 11.80
CA LEU A 74 5.20 4.65 12.94
C LEU A 74 4.12 5.26 13.83
N ASP A 75 2.90 4.84 13.62
CA ASP A 75 1.75 5.20 14.45
C ASP A 75 1.60 4.20 15.59
N CYS A 76 2.11 4.56 16.77
CA CYS A 76 2.11 3.67 17.93
C CYS A 76 0.70 3.30 18.38
N GLU A 77 -0.25 4.24 18.35
CA GLU A 77 -1.64 3.99 18.74
C GLU A 77 -2.30 2.95 17.83
N ASN A 78 -2.21 3.13 16.52
CA ASN A 78 -2.73 2.15 15.56
C ASN A 78 -2.00 0.80 15.67
N LEU A 79 -0.69 0.80 15.86
CA LEU A 79 0.10 -0.43 16.00
C LEU A 79 -0.32 -1.24 17.23
N VAL A 80 -0.49 -0.59 18.36
CA VAL A 80 -0.93 -1.24 19.61
C VAL A 80 -2.32 -1.84 19.42
N ALA A 81 -3.29 -1.07 18.91
CA ALA A 81 -4.64 -1.56 18.66
C ALA A 81 -4.68 -2.75 17.70
N GLU A 82 -3.83 -2.72 16.65
CA GLU A 82 -3.71 -3.82 15.69
C GLU A 82 -3.09 -5.07 16.34
N MET A 83 -2.03 -4.90 17.13
CA MET A 83 -1.43 -6.01 17.90
C MET A 83 -2.43 -6.65 18.87
N GLU A 84 -3.22 -5.85 19.60
CA GLU A 84 -4.25 -6.34 20.52
C GLU A 84 -5.33 -7.14 19.79
N THR A 85 -5.80 -6.62 18.64
CA THR A 85 -6.80 -7.30 17.80
C THR A 85 -6.30 -8.67 17.34
N LEU A 86 -5.06 -8.75 16.88
CA LEU A 86 -4.47 -10.00 16.41
C LEU A 86 -4.19 -10.98 17.56
N ARG A 87 -3.72 -10.50 18.70
CA ARG A 87 -3.52 -11.33 19.90
C ARG A 87 -4.82 -11.93 20.40
N ALA A 88 -5.90 -11.15 20.40
CA ALA A 88 -7.24 -11.63 20.75
C ALA A 88 -7.72 -12.74 19.78
N ALA A 89 -7.26 -12.73 18.54
CA ALA A 89 -7.52 -13.78 17.55
C ALA A 89 -6.53 -14.96 17.63
N GLY A 90 -5.61 -14.96 18.61
CA GLY A 90 -4.65 -16.06 18.84
C GLY A 90 -3.33 -15.93 18.07
N VAL A 91 -3.06 -14.78 17.43
CA VAL A 91 -1.76 -14.54 16.78
C VAL A 91 -0.70 -14.20 17.83
N SER A 92 0.41 -14.94 17.86
CA SER A 92 1.54 -14.62 18.74
C SER A 92 2.32 -13.45 18.18
N ILE A 93 2.48 -12.38 18.98
CA ILE A 93 3.27 -11.21 18.63
C ILE A 93 4.20 -10.85 19.79
N SER A 94 5.50 -11.01 19.53
CA SER A 94 6.56 -10.72 20.50
C SER A 94 7.80 -10.15 19.80
N PRO A 95 8.82 -9.65 20.52
CA PRO A 95 10.08 -9.22 19.92
C PRO A 95 10.84 -10.31 19.16
N GLU A 96 10.44 -11.58 19.30
CA GLU A 96 11.03 -12.71 18.59
C GLU A 96 10.52 -12.83 17.15
N ASN A 97 9.36 -12.24 16.83
CA ASN A 97 8.77 -12.29 15.49
C ASN A 97 8.34 -10.92 14.93
N LEU A 98 8.50 -9.84 15.70
CA LEU A 98 8.25 -8.46 15.27
C LEU A 98 9.37 -7.55 15.75
N MET A 99 9.93 -6.74 14.84
CA MET A 99 10.87 -5.65 15.16
C MET A 99 10.39 -4.34 14.55
N VAL A 100 10.66 -3.26 15.26
CA VAL A 100 10.46 -1.87 14.81
C VAL A 100 11.82 -1.21 14.69
N SER A 101 12.09 -0.61 13.52
CA SER A 101 13.36 0.08 13.33
C SER A 101 13.52 1.25 14.30
N SER A 102 14.65 1.28 14.99
CA SER A 102 15.04 2.43 15.82
C SER A 102 15.11 3.74 15.02
N ARG A 103 15.24 3.66 13.69
CA ARG A 103 15.28 4.81 12.77
C ARG A 103 13.91 5.14 12.15
N ALA A 104 12.87 4.38 12.42
CA ALA A 104 11.50 4.75 12.05
C ALA A 104 11.08 5.99 12.86
N SER A 105 10.40 6.93 12.20
CA SER A 105 9.90 8.13 12.88
C SER A 105 8.50 7.92 13.41
N LEU A 106 8.18 8.52 14.59
CA LEU A 106 6.86 8.44 15.19
C LEU A 106 5.86 9.36 14.49
N LEU A 107 4.72 8.82 14.09
CA LEU A 107 3.56 9.60 13.73
C LEU A 107 2.82 10.00 15.03
N LEU A 108 2.88 11.29 15.35
CA LEU A 108 2.36 11.85 16.60
C LEU A 108 0.95 12.43 16.39
N PRO A 109 0.14 12.61 17.46
CA PRO A 109 -1.26 13.05 17.36
C PRO A 109 -1.47 14.30 16.49
N TRP A 110 -0.60 15.27 16.57
CA TRP A 110 -0.69 16.50 15.78
C TRP A 110 -0.60 16.28 14.27
N HIS A 111 0.01 15.18 13.80
CA HIS A 111 0.05 14.91 12.36
C HIS A 111 -1.33 14.61 11.79
N ARG A 112 -2.15 13.85 12.53
CA ARG A 112 -3.55 13.56 12.12
C ARG A 112 -4.39 14.83 12.16
N GLU A 113 -4.20 15.66 13.19
CA GLU A 113 -4.91 16.93 13.31
C GLU A 113 -4.53 17.91 12.17
N LEU A 114 -3.25 18.05 11.86
CA LEU A 114 -2.77 18.89 10.75
C LEU A 114 -3.30 18.41 9.40
N ASP A 115 -3.36 17.10 9.16
CA ASP A 115 -3.92 16.52 7.94
C ASP A 115 -5.43 16.85 7.80
N ALA A 116 -6.18 16.74 8.90
CA ALA A 116 -7.60 17.10 8.92
C ALA A 116 -7.83 18.61 8.73
N LEU A 117 -7.02 19.45 9.36
CA LEU A 117 -7.10 20.92 9.23
C LEU A 117 -6.76 21.38 7.82
N GLU A 118 -5.74 20.79 7.19
CA GLU A 118 -5.37 21.12 5.81
C GLU A 118 -6.45 20.71 4.81
N GLU A 119 -6.99 19.50 4.92
CA GLU A 119 -8.13 19.09 4.09
C GLU A 119 -9.33 20.01 4.26
N ALA A 120 -9.63 20.44 5.49
CA ALA A 120 -10.71 21.40 5.74
C ALA A 120 -10.42 22.77 5.12
N ARG A 121 -9.17 23.25 5.16
CA ARG A 121 -8.73 24.52 4.54
C ARG A 121 -8.86 24.52 3.02
N LEU A 122 -8.59 23.36 2.38
CA LEU A 122 -8.63 23.22 0.91
C LEU A 122 -10.04 23.29 0.32
N LYS A 123 -11.09 23.04 1.12
CA LYS A 123 -12.51 23.07 0.71
C LYS A 123 -12.77 22.19 -0.53
N ASP A 124 -13.10 22.82 -1.65
CA ASP A 124 -13.38 22.18 -2.96
C ASP A 124 -12.12 21.65 -3.68
N LYS A 125 -10.93 21.97 -3.17
CA LYS A 125 -9.63 21.52 -3.70
C LYS A 125 -8.98 20.40 -2.87
N GLN A 126 -9.78 19.66 -2.13
CA GLN A 126 -9.31 18.55 -1.30
C GLN A 126 -8.61 17.47 -2.13
N TYR A 127 -7.58 16.86 -1.55
CA TYR A 127 -6.91 15.72 -2.15
C TYR A 127 -7.63 14.39 -1.86
N GLY A 128 -8.62 14.40 -0.97
CA GLY A 128 -9.28 13.20 -0.48
C GLY A 128 -8.43 12.40 0.50
N SER A 129 -7.67 13.10 1.36
CA SER A 129 -6.84 12.48 2.38
C SER A 129 -7.61 11.51 3.27
N THR A 130 -6.94 10.46 3.72
CA THR A 130 -7.45 9.53 4.72
C THR A 130 -7.46 10.12 6.13
N LYS A 131 -6.91 11.32 6.32
CA LYS A 131 -6.74 12.00 7.62
C LYS A 131 -5.94 11.17 8.64
N GLN A 132 -5.00 10.36 8.12
CA GLN A 132 -4.10 9.55 8.96
C GLN A 132 -2.75 10.25 9.22
N GLY A 133 -2.61 11.52 8.86
CA GLY A 133 -1.44 12.33 9.17
C GLY A 133 -0.21 12.08 8.29
N ILE A 134 -0.38 11.41 7.15
CA ILE A 134 0.76 10.95 6.33
C ILE A 134 1.52 12.13 5.69
N ALA A 135 0.83 13.09 5.08
CA ALA A 135 1.47 14.22 4.45
C ALA A 135 2.20 15.13 5.47
N PRO A 136 1.60 15.55 6.58
CA PRO A 136 2.30 16.30 7.62
C PRO A 136 3.48 15.53 8.24
N PHE A 137 3.32 14.21 8.42
CA PHE A 137 4.39 13.36 8.96
C PHE A 137 5.63 13.34 8.05
N TYR A 138 5.46 13.04 6.76
CA TYR A 138 6.62 13.01 5.85
C TYR A 138 7.21 14.40 5.61
N SER A 139 6.40 15.46 5.60
CA SER A 139 6.89 16.84 5.62
C SER A 139 7.85 17.07 6.79
N ASP A 140 7.44 16.69 8.00
CA ASP A 140 8.24 16.83 9.20
C ASP A 140 9.50 15.97 9.17
N LYS A 141 9.41 14.74 8.66
CA LYS A 141 10.55 13.86 8.51
C LYS A 141 11.66 14.51 7.70
N TYR A 142 11.32 15.10 6.54
CA TYR A 142 12.29 15.78 5.68
C TYR A 142 12.74 17.13 6.25
N GLN A 143 11.92 17.80 7.06
CA GLN A 143 12.31 18.98 7.83
C GLN A 143 13.14 18.64 9.08
N LYS A 144 13.33 17.35 9.41
CA LYS A 144 14.01 16.87 10.62
C LYS A 144 13.29 17.29 11.91
N LYS A 145 11.98 17.25 11.88
CA LYS A 145 11.06 17.65 12.97
C LYS A 145 10.23 16.46 13.48
N THR A 146 10.86 15.28 13.57
CA THR A 146 10.23 14.06 14.06
C THR A 146 11.08 13.41 15.16
N ILE A 147 10.44 12.59 15.98
CA ILE A 147 11.10 11.71 16.96
C ILE A 147 11.34 10.37 16.29
N GLN A 148 12.55 9.83 16.37
CA GLN A 148 12.84 8.47 15.95
C GLN A 148 12.51 7.48 17.07
N ALA A 149 12.04 6.27 16.71
CA ALA A 149 11.64 5.24 17.67
C ALA A 149 12.78 4.85 18.62
N GLY A 150 14.03 4.95 18.20
CA GLY A 150 15.21 4.74 19.05
C GLY A 150 15.30 5.68 20.25
N GLU A 151 14.70 6.88 20.15
CA GLU A 151 14.66 7.84 21.26
C GLU A 151 13.79 7.36 22.42
N LEU A 152 12.86 6.44 22.18
CA LEU A 152 12.08 5.79 23.24
C LEU A 152 12.95 5.04 24.26
N LEU A 153 14.17 4.68 23.86
CA LEU A 153 15.15 4.01 24.72
C LEU A 153 15.99 5.03 25.57
N HIS A 154 15.79 6.33 25.34
CA HIS A 154 16.56 7.42 25.96
C HIS A 154 15.62 8.52 26.51
N PRO A 155 14.93 8.30 27.64
CA PRO A 155 13.82 9.15 28.12
C PRO A 155 14.19 10.64 28.30
N GLU A 156 15.39 10.95 28.82
CA GLU A 156 15.82 12.33 29.02
C GLU A 156 16.01 13.08 27.70
N HIS A 157 16.61 12.42 26.71
CA HIS A 157 16.76 12.97 25.36
C HIS A 157 15.40 13.16 24.69
N LEU A 158 14.54 12.15 24.77
CA LEU A 158 13.20 12.18 24.22
C LEU A 158 12.39 13.36 24.77
N LYS A 159 12.42 13.58 26.09
CA LYS A 159 11.69 14.66 26.74
C LYS A 159 12.13 16.04 26.26
N ALA A 160 13.44 16.27 26.18
CA ALA A 160 13.98 17.55 25.71
C ALA A 160 13.62 17.79 24.22
N HIS A 161 13.79 16.77 23.39
CA HIS A 161 13.45 16.85 21.96
C HIS A 161 11.95 17.06 21.72
N LEU A 162 11.10 16.35 22.47
CA LEU A 162 9.65 16.54 22.41
C LEU A 162 9.24 17.97 22.74
N GLN A 163 9.84 18.60 23.74
CA GLN A 163 9.53 19.98 24.10
C GLN A 163 9.84 20.96 22.97
N ASP A 164 11.01 20.83 22.33
CA ASP A 164 11.39 21.67 21.18
C ASP A 164 10.43 21.49 20.01
N LEU A 165 10.04 20.24 19.71
CA LEU A 165 9.09 19.95 18.64
C LEU A 165 7.70 20.48 18.93
N LEU A 166 7.25 20.36 20.18
CA LEU A 166 5.93 20.79 20.61
C LEU A 166 5.78 22.32 20.50
N GLU A 167 6.81 23.09 20.87
CA GLU A 167 6.85 24.54 20.68
C GLU A 167 6.61 24.92 19.20
N TRP A 168 7.35 24.30 18.31
CA TRP A 168 7.21 24.51 16.87
C TRP A 168 5.83 24.11 16.35
N LYS A 169 5.32 22.95 16.78
CA LYS A 169 4.01 22.45 16.32
C LYS A 169 2.85 23.31 16.80
N ASN A 170 2.92 23.77 18.04
CA ASN A 170 1.92 24.69 18.58
C ASN A 170 1.90 26.04 17.84
N LEU A 171 3.04 26.54 17.39
CA LEU A 171 3.06 27.73 16.51
C LEU A 171 2.27 27.50 15.22
N ILE A 172 2.44 26.37 14.57
CA ILE A 172 1.70 26.02 13.34
C ILE A 172 0.21 25.86 13.65
N LEU A 173 -0.14 25.02 14.62
CA LEU A 173 -1.54 24.76 14.99
C LEU A 173 -2.27 26.05 15.36
N GLN A 174 -1.68 26.88 16.21
CA GLN A 174 -2.33 28.10 16.74
C GLN A 174 -2.32 29.25 15.76
N LYS A 175 -1.20 29.53 15.08
CA LYS A 175 -1.04 30.73 14.27
C LYS A 175 -1.48 30.54 12.81
N VAL A 176 -1.34 29.32 12.27
CA VAL A 176 -1.75 29.02 10.90
C VAL A 176 -3.19 28.53 10.85
N TYR A 177 -3.55 27.61 11.73
CA TYR A 177 -4.87 26.95 11.69
C TYR A 177 -5.86 27.43 12.77
N GLY A 178 -5.43 28.19 13.75
CA GLY A 178 -6.29 28.65 14.87
C GLY A 178 -6.73 27.52 15.80
N ALA A 179 -6.02 26.39 15.77
CA ALA A 179 -6.28 25.23 16.63
C ALA A 179 -5.68 25.42 18.04
N ARG A 180 -6.13 24.62 18.99
CA ARG A 180 -5.70 24.72 20.41
C ARG A 180 -4.20 24.45 20.59
N GLY A 181 -3.67 23.46 19.92
CA GLY A 181 -2.35 22.88 20.17
C GLY A 181 -2.37 21.84 21.29
N TYR A 182 -1.18 21.37 21.67
CA TYR A 182 -0.96 20.31 22.67
C TYR A 182 -0.14 20.81 23.84
N THR A 183 -0.33 20.21 25.01
CA THR A 183 0.52 20.42 26.19
C THR A 183 1.58 19.32 26.28
N MET A 184 2.62 19.60 27.07
CA MET A 184 3.66 18.59 27.35
C MET A 184 3.10 17.38 28.09
N ASP A 185 2.16 17.60 29.01
CA ASP A 185 1.51 16.51 29.77
C ASP A 185 0.66 15.60 28.86
N GLU A 186 -0.10 16.16 27.93
CA GLU A 186 -0.87 15.39 26.94
C GLU A 186 0.03 14.51 26.07
N MET A 187 1.14 15.06 25.61
CA MET A 187 2.06 14.30 24.77
C MET A 187 2.84 13.24 25.55
N THR A 188 3.21 13.53 26.79
CA THR A 188 3.84 12.57 27.69
C THR A 188 2.87 11.41 27.99
N ALA A 189 1.62 11.70 28.34
CA ALA A 189 0.60 10.68 28.57
C ALA A 189 0.36 9.79 27.32
N TRP A 190 0.38 10.37 26.13
CA TRP A 190 0.28 9.60 24.88
C TRP A 190 1.48 8.67 24.68
N LEU A 191 2.70 9.15 24.93
CA LEU A 191 3.92 8.34 24.84
C LEU A 191 3.89 7.19 25.85
N GLU A 192 3.49 7.45 27.10
CA GLU A 192 3.36 6.44 28.14
C GLU A 192 2.29 5.39 27.82
N THR A 193 1.19 5.81 27.20
CA THR A 193 0.07 4.92 26.87
C THR A 193 0.40 4.02 25.69
N TYR A 194 0.95 4.56 24.61
CA TYR A 194 1.10 3.84 23.34
C TYR A 194 2.55 3.53 22.98
N ALA A 195 3.45 4.52 23.05
CA ALA A 195 4.83 4.33 22.63
C ALA A 195 5.61 3.40 23.57
N ALA A 196 5.31 3.42 24.87
CA ALA A 196 5.89 2.49 25.83
C ALA A 196 5.58 1.02 25.51
N GLN A 197 4.43 0.72 24.95
CA GLN A 197 4.08 -0.64 24.52
C GLN A 197 4.81 -1.08 23.24
N VAL A 198 5.27 -0.13 22.43
CA VAL A 198 6.05 -0.40 21.20
C VAL A 198 7.54 -0.49 21.51
N GLN A 199 8.02 0.16 22.58
CA GLN A 199 9.42 0.20 22.98
C GLN A 199 10.12 -1.19 23.01
N PRO A 200 9.52 -2.28 23.51
CA PRO A 200 10.16 -3.60 23.55
C PRO A 200 10.52 -4.17 22.17
N TYR A 201 9.88 -3.68 21.10
CA TYR A 201 10.10 -4.11 19.71
C TYR A 201 11.15 -3.27 18.99
N VAL A 202 11.57 -2.15 19.58
CA VAL A 202 12.50 -1.20 18.95
C VAL A 202 13.91 -1.81 18.94
N ALA A 203 14.49 -1.91 17.74
CA ALA A 203 15.80 -2.52 17.53
C ALA A 203 16.54 -1.89 16.35
N ASP A 204 17.84 -2.16 16.26
CA ASP A 204 18.62 -1.89 15.05
C ASP A 204 18.29 -2.94 13.96
N THR A 205 17.20 -2.68 13.26
CA THR A 205 16.72 -3.57 12.19
C THR A 205 17.66 -3.62 10.99
N GLY A 206 18.42 -2.55 10.73
CA GLY A 206 19.41 -2.52 9.66
C GLY A 206 20.52 -3.54 9.90
N ARG A 207 21.04 -3.58 11.13
CA ARG A 207 22.03 -4.57 11.54
C ARG A 207 21.48 -6.00 11.48
N TYR A 208 20.23 -6.19 11.93
CA TYR A 208 19.55 -7.49 11.82
C TYR A 208 19.42 -7.94 10.37
N LEU A 209 18.94 -7.09 9.48
CA LEU A 209 18.75 -7.39 8.05
C LEU A 209 20.08 -7.67 7.36
N HIS A 210 21.13 -6.92 7.66
CA HIS A 210 22.47 -7.17 7.14
C HIS A 210 22.99 -8.56 7.56
N LYS A 211 22.80 -8.93 8.84
CA LYS A 211 23.15 -10.26 9.34
C LYS A 211 22.31 -11.34 8.65
N ALA A 212 21.00 -11.17 8.55
CA ALA A 212 20.09 -12.10 7.85
C ALA A 212 20.55 -12.32 6.39
N GLN A 213 20.91 -11.27 5.68
CA GLN A 213 21.43 -11.36 4.31
C GLN A 213 22.75 -12.14 4.24
N THR A 214 23.69 -11.92 5.17
CA THR A 214 24.97 -12.67 5.20
C THR A 214 24.78 -14.13 5.57
N GLU A 215 23.74 -14.45 6.33
CA GLU A 215 23.33 -15.84 6.65
C GLU A 215 22.53 -16.51 5.52
N GLY A 216 22.33 -15.83 4.40
CA GLY A 216 21.61 -16.35 3.24
C GLY A 216 20.08 -16.41 3.42
N LYS A 217 19.52 -15.66 4.37
CA LYS A 217 18.08 -15.54 4.56
C LYS A 217 17.43 -14.74 3.43
N SER A 218 16.23 -15.13 3.08
CA SER A 218 15.40 -14.47 2.06
C SER A 218 14.54 -13.37 2.65
N ILE A 219 14.46 -12.23 1.96
CA ILE A 219 13.73 -11.04 2.43
C ILE A 219 12.61 -10.71 1.45
N LEU A 220 11.39 -10.55 1.98
CA LEU A 220 10.22 -10.07 1.26
C LEU A 220 9.92 -8.62 1.67
N PHE A 221 10.00 -7.71 0.72
CA PHE A 221 9.64 -6.32 0.94
C PHE A 221 8.17 -6.10 0.58
N GLU A 222 7.40 -5.68 1.56
CA GLU A 222 5.96 -5.42 1.43
C GLU A 222 5.71 -3.93 1.19
N GLY A 223 5.29 -3.59 -0.05
CA GLY A 223 4.89 -2.24 -0.42
C GLY A 223 3.45 -1.91 -0.04
N GLN A 224 3.15 -0.63 0.00
CA GLN A 224 1.83 -0.09 0.27
C GLN A 224 1.43 0.87 -0.84
N LEU A 225 0.12 0.98 -1.15
CA LEU A 225 -0.41 1.72 -2.29
C LEU A 225 0.11 1.19 -3.64
N GLY A 226 0.25 2.03 -4.66
CA GLY A 226 0.71 1.65 -5.98
C GLY A 226 1.47 2.77 -6.67
N ALA A 227 2.08 2.49 -7.83
CA ALA A 227 2.96 3.41 -8.55
C ALA A 227 2.29 4.76 -8.86
N LEU A 228 1.00 4.76 -9.22
CA LEU A 228 0.28 5.99 -9.53
C LEU A 228 -0.01 6.88 -8.30
N ARG A 229 0.26 6.38 -7.10
CA ARG A 229 0.21 7.12 -5.84
C ARG A 229 1.60 7.42 -5.26
N ASP A 230 2.66 7.09 -5.97
CA ASP A 230 4.03 7.45 -5.58
C ASP A 230 4.21 8.97 -5.58
N LEU A 231 5.04 9.47 -4.66
CA LEU A 231 5.27 10.90 -4.52
C LEU A 231 5.91 11.51 -5.78
N ASP A 232 6.86 10.81 -6.39
CA ASP A 232 7.68 11.31 -7.50
C ASP A 232 7.14 10.88 -8.86
N TYR A 233 6.57 9.66 -8.96
CA TYR A 233 6.14 9.03 -10.21
C TYR A 233 4.62 8.96 -10.38
N GLY A 234 3.86 9.31 -9.36
CA GLY A 234 2.39 9.24 -9.39
C GLY A 234 1.72 10.44 -10.04
N ILE A 235 0.40 10.46 -9.92
CA ILE A 235 -0.48 11.52 -10.46
C ILE A 235 -0.48 12.77 -9.55
N TYR A 236 0.68 13.36 -9.32
CA TYR A 236 0.86 14.51 -8.45
C TYR A 236 -0.09 15.66 -8.81
N PRO A 237 -0.76 16.33 -7.83
CA PRO A 237 -0.55 16.22 -6.38
C PRO A 237 -1.41 15.15 -5.67
N TYR A 238 -2.16 14.34 -6.38
CA TYR A 238 -3.03 13.30 -5.84
C TYR A 238 -2.27 12.02 -5.50
N THR A 239 -1.18 12.16 -4.75
CA THR A 239 -0.25 11.09 -4.35
C THR A 239 -0.27 10.87 -2.84
N THR A 240 0.33 9.77 -2.38
CA THR A 240 0.80 9.70 -0.99
C THR A 240 2.13 10.43 -0.85
N SER A 241 2.50 10.81 0.36
CA SER A 241 3.77 11.52 0.61
C SER A 241 4.94 10.56 0.86
N SER A 242 4.86 9.32 0.37
CA SER A 242 5.91 8.31 0.49
C SER A 242 6.24 7.67 -0.87
N ASN A 243 7.42 7.08 -0.97
CA ASN A 243 7.84 6.38 -2.18
C ASN A 243 7.33 4.95 -2.16
N THR A 244 6.43 4.64 -3.09
CA THR A 244 5.74 3.33 -3.20
C THR A 244 6.47 2.37 -4.13
N ILE A 245 7.48 2.83 -4.86
CA ILE A 245 8.20 2.04 -5.86
C ILE A 245 9.15 1.03 -5.22
N ALA A 246 9.38 -0.08 -5.91
CA ALA A 246 10.24 -1.17 -5.45
C ALA A 246 11.69 -0.69 -5.19
N ALA A 247 12.20 0.21 -6.00
CA ALA A 247 13.56 0.75 -5.86
C ALA A 247 13.81 1.43 -4.49
N TYR A 248 12.77 1.92 -3.82
CA TYR A 248 12.90 2.50 -2.48
C TYR A 248 12.90 1.43 -1.36
N ALA A 249 12.48 0.21 -1.64
CA ALA A 249 12.30 -0.82 -0.61
C ALA A 249 13.58 -1.10 0.20
N PRO A 250 14.78 -1.26 -0.39
CA PRO A 250 16.00 -1.44 0.38
C PRO A 250 16.32 -0.25 1.31
N ILE A 251 16.09 0.97 0.85
CA ILE A 251 16.33 2.20 1.62
C ILE A 251 15.35 2.29 2.77
N GLY A 252 14.07 2.15 2.48
CA GLY A 252 12.99 2.22 3.47
C GLY A 252 13.01 1.08 4.49
N ALA A 253 13.51 -0.09 4.12
CA ALA A 253 13.73 -1.21 5.03
C ALA A 253 14.93 -0.99 5.99
N GLY A 254 15.90 -0.16 5.61
CA GLY A 254 17.15 0.03 6.35
C GLY A 254 18.28 -0.90 5.91
N LEU A 255 18.20 -1.44 4.68
CA LEU A 255 19.22 -2.28 4.07
C LEU A 255 19.57 -1.76 2.66
N PRO A 256 20.15 -0.55 2.52
CA PRO A 256 20.28 0.15 1.24
C PRO A 256 21.14 -0.58 0.20
N THR A 257 21.91 -1.57 0.62
CA THR A 257 22.77 -2.40 -0.26
C THR A 257 22.08 -3.66 -0.77
N ALA A 258 20.85 -3.95 -0.33
CA ALA A 258 20.13 -5.12 -0.80
C ALA A 258 19.79 -4.99 -2.30
N LYS A 259 20.01 -6.08 -3.02
CA LYS A 259 19.49 -6.23 -4.39
C LYS A 259 18.11 -6.86 -4.31
N ILE A 260 17.19 -6.39 -5.13
CA ILE A 260 15.89 -7.00 -5.34
C ILE A 260 16.01 -7.89 -6.58
N ASP A 261 15.83 -9.18 -6.41
CA ASP A 261 15.97 -10.16 -7.50
C ASP A 261 14.65 -10.32 -8.28
N GLN A 262 13.52 -10.12 -7.58
CA GLN A 262 12.19 -10.18 -8.15
C GLN A 262 11.33 -9.02 -7.67
N VAL A 263 10.54 -8.46 -8.58
CA VAL A 263 9.51 -7.49 -8.26
C VAL A 263 8.17 -8.06 -8.74
N VAL A 264 7.32 -8.46 -7.81
CA VAL A 264 5.97 -8.92 -8.09
C VAL A 264 5.02 -7.72 -8.03
N GLY A 265 4.60 -7.26 -9.19
CA GLY A 265 3.59 -6.22 -9.34
C GLY A 265 2.19 -6.80 -9.17
N VAL A 266 1.36 -6.19 -8.34
CA VAL A 266 -0.04 -6.61 -8.15
C VAL A 266 -0.95 -5.68 -8.94
N VAL A 267 -1.82 -6.26 -9.77
CA VAL A 267 -2.77 -5.58 -10.66
C VAL A 267 -4.16 -6.20 -10.47
N LYS A 268 -5.21 -5.41 -10.47
CA LYS A 268 -6.58 -5.94 -10.59
C LYS A 268 -6.94 -6.16 -12.05
N ALA A 269 -7.79 -7.13 -12.33
CA ALA A 269 -8.38 -7.32 -13.65
C ALA A 269 -9.29 -6.17 -14.12
N TYR A 270 -9.48 -5.16 -13.29
CA TYR A 270 -10.16 -3.89 -13.56
C TYR A 270 -9.50 -2.78 -12.73
N SER A 271 -9.80 -1.53 -13.00
CA SER A 271 -9.22 -0.41 -12.25
C SER A 271 -10.11 0.01 -11.08
N SER A 272 -9.49 0.35 -9.96
CA SER A 272 -10.16 1.03 -8.84
C SER A 272 -9.25 2.06 -8.20
N CYS A 273 -9.86 3.12 -7.67
CA CYS A 273 -9.13 4.25 -7.10
C CYS A 273 -9.85 4.78 -5.85
N VAL A 274 -9.09 5.15 -4.83
CA VAL A 274 -9.55 5.92 -3.67
C VAL A 274 -8.92 7.30 -3.73
N GLY A 275 -9.67 8.34 -3.36
CA GLY A 275 -9.21 9.73 -3.41
C GLY A 275 -9.43 10.41 -4.75
N GLU A 276 -9.01 11.63 -4.82
CA GLU A 276 -9.21 12.52 -5.98
C GLU A 276 -8.12 12.35 -7.05
N GLY A 277 -8.23 13.11 -8.11
CA GLY A 277 -7.30 13.14 -9.23
C GLY A 277 -7.80 12.41 -10.47
N PRO A 278 -7.07 12.51 -11.58
CA PRO A 278 -7.47 11.93 -12.85
C PRO A 278 -7.54 10.40 -12.79
N PHE A 279 -8.64 9.87 -13.33
CA PHE A 279 -8.89 8.45 -13.48
C PHE A 279 -9.57 8.26 -14.84
N THR A 280 -8.77 8.12 -15.89
CA THR A 280 -9.17 8.27 -17.30
C THR A 280 -10.31 7.35 -17.72
N CYS A 281 -10.32 6.10 -17.24
CA CYS A 281 -11.34 5.10 -17.59
C CYS A 281 -12.44 4.94 -16.53
N GLU A 282 -12.71 5.97 -15.71
CA GLU A 282 -13.73 5.89 -14.66
C GLU A 282 -15.14 5.66 -15.21
N TRP A 283 -15.85 4.74 -14.59
CA TRP A 283 -17.25 4.49 -14.85
C TRP A 283 -18.17 5.20 -13.87
N PHE A 284 -19.37 5.51 -14.34
CA PHE A 284 -20.44 6.14 -13.58
C PHE A 284 -21.76 5.39 -13.75
N GLY A 285 -22.72 5.62 -12.85
CA GLY A 285 -24.05 5.01 -12.93
C GLY A 285 -24.06 3.51 -12.69
N ALA A 286 -24.99 2.81 -13.33
CA ALA A 286 -25.32 1.40 -13.04
C ALA A 286 -24.14 0.43 -13.27
N ASP A 287 -23.33 0.65 -14.29
CA ASP A 287 -22.18 -0.23 -14.57
C ASP A 287 -21.11 -0.10 -13.48
N ALA A 288 -20.86 1.13 -13.01
CA ALA A 288 -19.94 1.37 -11.90
C ALA A 288 -20.45 0.75 -10.60
N GLU A 289 -21.74 0.88 -10.31
CA GLU A 289 -22.38 0.27 -9.14
C GLU A 289 -22.27 -1.25 -9.18
N LYS A 290 -22.61 -1.86 -10.31
CA LYS A 290 -22.50 -3.30 -10.49
C LYS A 290 -21.08 -3.83 -10.29
N LEU A 291 -20.08 -3.16 -10.88
CA LEU A 291 -18.68 -3.55 -10.70
C LEU A 291 -18.21 -3.36 -9.26
N ARG A 292 -18.64 -2.26 -8.61
CA ARG A 292 -18.33 -1.96 -7.22
C ARG A 292 -18.90 -3.00 -6.26
N GLU A 293 -20.15 -3.40 -6.46
CA GLU A 293 -20.80 -4.44 -5.66
C GLU A 293 -20.14 -5.80 -5.87
N ALA A 294 -19.97 -6.22 -7.14
CA ALA A 294 -19.33 -7.49 -7.47
C ALA A 294 -17.89 -7.58 -6.89
N GLY A 295 -17.14 -6.51 -6.97
CA GLY A 295 -15.77 -6.43 -6.47
C GLY A 295 -15.66 -6.11 -4.98
N ALA A 296 -16.75 -5.80 -4.27
CA ALA A 296 -16.76 -5.28 -2.91
C ALA A 296 -15.82 -4.06 -2.76
N GLU A 297 -15.91 -3.12 -3.72
CA GLU A 297 -15.01 -1.97 -3.81
C GLU A 297 -15.43 -0.83 -2.88
N TYR A 298 -15.21 -1.07 -1.59
CA TYR A 298 -15.44 -0.12 -0.49
C TYR A 298 -14.20 -0.01 0.38
N GLY A 299 -13.95 1.18 0.93
CA GLY A 299 -12.81 1.42 1.82
C GLY A 299 -12.91 0.58 3.10
N ALA A 300 -11.88 -0.19 3.43
CA ALA A 300 -11.89 -1.10 4.57
C ALA A 300 -12.16 -0.39 5.92
N LYS A 301 -11.68 0.84 6.08
CA LYS A 301 -11.84 1.63 7.31
C LYS A 301 -13.05 2.57 7.27
N THR A 302 -13.33 3.17 6.12
CA THR A 302 -14.32 4.24 5.99
C THR A 302 -15.64 3.81 5.38
N GLY A 303 -15.68 2.62 4.74
CA GLY A 303 -16.84 2.18 3.94
C GLY A 303 -17.08 3.03 2.68
N ARG A 304 -16.23 4.03 2.38
CA ARG A 304 -16.37 4.92 1.22
C ARG A 304 -16.33 4.11 -0.08
N PRO A 305 -17.30 4.30 -1.01
CA PRO A 305 -17.28 3.62 -2.30
C PRO A 305 -16.03 4.05 -3.09
N ARG A 306 -15.34 3.08 -3.68
CA ARG A 306 -14.22 3.34 -4.58
C ARG A 306 -14.72 3.74 -5.95
N ARG A 307 -13.97 4.59 -6.63
CA ARG A 307 -14.09 4.84 -8.06
C ARG A 307 -13.63 3.58 -8.79
N VAL A 308 -14.36 3.16 -9.82
CA VAL A 308 -14.08 1.92 -10.55
C VAL A 308 -14.21 2.13 -12.06
N GLY A 309 -13.59 1.28 -12.84
CA GLY A 309 -13.66 1.28 -14.30
C GLY A 309 -12.94 0.08 -14.90
N PRO A 310 -12.88 -0.05 -16.22
CA PRO A 310 -12.10 -1.08 -16.90
C PRO A 310 -10.64 -1.05 -16.52
N ILE A 311 -9.91 -2.12 -16.80
CA ILE A 311 -8.46 -2.09 -16.68
C ILE A 311 -7.89 -1.01 -17.60
N ASP A 312 -7.03 -0.16 -17.06
CA ASP A 312 -6.31 0.87 -17.80
C ASP A 312 -4.92 0.34 -18.17
N LEU A 313 -4.76 -0.11 -19.41
CA LEU A 313 -3.52 -0.73 -19.86
C LEU A 313 -2.39 0.29 -20.04
N VAL A 314 -2.71 1.57 -20.33
CA VAL A 314 -1.71 2.64 -20.42
C VAL A 314 -1.12 2.92 -19.05
N ALA A 315 -1.98 3.13 -18.05
CA ALA A 315 -1.57 3.36 -16.67
C ALA A 315 -0.88 2.12 -16.07
N THR A 316 -1.35 0.91 -16.40
CA THR A 316 -0.77 -0.34 -15.90
C THR A 316 0.63 -0.57 -16.47
N ARG A 317 0.85 -0.35 -17.78
CA ARG A 317 2.18 -0.45 -18.40
C ARG A 317 3.16 0.52 -17.75
N TYR A 318 2.77 1.77 -17.59
CA TYR A 318 3.59 2.77 -16.90
C TYR A 318 3.94 2.32 -15.47
N GLY A 319 2.96 1.83 -14.71
CA GLY A 319 3.23 1.30 -13.37
C GLY A 319 4.17 0.10 -13.36
N VAL A 320 4.09 -0.80 -14.34
CA VAL A 320 5.03 -1.93 -14.53
C VAL A 320 6.45 -1.42 -14.77
N GLU A 321 6.62 -0.43 -15.64
CA GLU A 321 7.91 0.18 -15.95
C GLU A 321 8.52 0.88 -14.73
N VAL A 322 7.76 1.73 -14.06
CA VAL A 322 8.21 2.48 -12.88
C VAL A 322 8.59 1.57 -11.72
N GLN A 323 7.83 0.49 -11.52
CA GLN A 323 8.12 -0.50 -10.49
C GLN A 323 9.29 -1.42 -10.86
N GLY A 324 9.66 -1.51 -12.14
CA GLY A 324 10.60 -2.51 -12.62
C GLY A 324 10.08 -3.93 -12.38
N ALA A 325 8.77 -4.14 -12.57
CA ALA A 325 8.13 -5.42 -12.29
C ALA A 325 8.67 -6.53 -13.18
N THR A 326 9.05 -7.65 -12.57
CA THR A 326 9.56 -8.84 -13.27
C THR A 326 8.50 -9.93 -13.40
N ASN A 327 7.43 -9.83 -12.63
CA ASN A 327 6.29 -10.75 -12.65
C ASN A 327 5.04 -10.03 -12.14
N ILE A 328 3.87 -10.42 -12.62
CA ILE A 328 2.58 -9.83 -12.24
C ILE A 328 1.70 -10.85 -11.53
N ALA A 329 1.02 -10.38 -10.51
CA ALA A 329 -0.12 -11.04 -9.89
C ALA A 329 -1.40 -10.30 -10.31
N LEU A 330 -2.15 -10.89 -11.24
CA LEU A 330 -3.45 -10.39 -11.67
C LEU A 330 -4.53 -10.87 -10.71
N THR A 331 -5.17 -9.95 -10.01
CA THR A 331 -6.15 -10.26 -8.96
C THR A 331 -7.58 -9.98 -9.40
N LYS A 332 -8.54 -10.61 -8.73
CA LYS A 332 -9.98 -10.36 -8.93
C LYS A 332 -10.49 -10.64 -10.35
N LEU A 333 -9.93 -11.63 -11.02
CA LEU A 333 -10.39 -12.02 -12.36
C LEU A 333 -11.82 -12.58 -12.32
N ASP A 334 -12.17 -13.31 -11.26
CA ASP A 334 -13.51 -13.84 -10.96
C ASP A 334 -14.60 -12.78 -10.99
N ILE A 335 -14.29 -11.55 -10.64
CA ILE A 335 -15.26 -10.44 -10.58
C ILE A 335 -15.83 -10.09 -11.97
N LEU A 336 -15.08 -10.33 -13.04
CA LEU A 336 -15.51 -10.05 -14.40
C LEU A 336 -16.42 -11.15 -15.00
N SER A 337 -16.64 -12.24 -14.30
CA SER A 337 -17.38 -13.43 -14.79
C SER A 337 -18.82 -13.15 -15.26
N TYR A 338 -19.41 -12.04 -14.84
CA TYR A 338 -20.78 -11.66 -15.26
C TYR A 338 -20.81 -10.91 -16.61
N MET A 339 -19.67 -10.46 -17.11
CA MET A 339 -19.59 -9.64 -18.33
C MET A 339 -19.59 -10.52 -19.57
N LYS A 340 -20.39 -10.14 -20.58
CA LYS A 340 -20.39 -10.78 -21.91
C LYS A 340 -19.26 -10.26 -22.78
N GLU A 341 -18.97 -8.97 -22.64
CA GLU A 341 -17.84 -8.27 -23.26
C GLU A 341 -17.12 -7.51 -22.14
N ILE A 342 -15.81 -7.65 -22.11
CA ILE A 342 -14.96 -7.02 -21.11
C ILE A 342 -14.24 -5.85 -21.77
N PRO A 343 -14.58 -4.61 -21.37
CA PRO A 343 -13.90 -3.43 -21.87
C PRO A 343 -12.50 -3.31 -21.26
N VAL A 344 -11.55 -2.84 -22.07
CA VAL A 344 -10.19 -2.49 -21.66
C VAL A 344 -9.82 -1.13 -22.24
N CYS A 345 -9.17 -0.28 -21.47
CA CYS A 345 -8.64 0.98 -21.97
C CYS A 345 -7.26 0.72 -22.59
N ALA A 346 -7.21 0.61 -23.93
CA ALA A 346 -6.02 0.21 -24.66
C ALA A 346 -5.08 1.39 -24.97
N ALA A 347 -5.62 2.60 -25.11
CA ALA A 347 -4.88 3.82 -25.42
C ALA A 347 -5.60 5.05 -24.87
N TYR A 348 -4.95 6.20 -24.94
CA TYR A 348 -5.58 7.51 -24.67
C TYR A 348 -5.67 8.35 -25.94
N GLU A 349 -6.75 9.10 -26.07
CA GLU A 349 -6.85 10.22 -26.99
C GLU A 349 -6.59 11.51 -26.22
N ILE A 350 -5.58 12.28 -26.64
CA ILE A 350 -5.20 13.55 -26.05
C ILE A 350 -5.05 14.58 -27.17
N ASP A 351 -5.86 15.62 -27.13
CA ASP A 351 -5.85 16.72 -28.12
C ASP A 351 -5.93 16.21 -29.58
N GLY A 352 -6.76 15.14 -29.81
CA GLY A 352 -6.97 14.51 -31.12
C GLY A 352 -5.88 13.54 -31.57
N ARG A 353 -4.94 13.18 -30.71
CA ARG A 353 -3.88 12.21 -30.98
C ARG A 353 -4.02 10.99 -30.07
N ILE A 354 -3.83 9.81 -30.65
CA ILE A 354 -3.80 8.55 -29.91
C ILE A 354 -2.39 8.32 -29.35
N THR A 355 -2.31 7.93 -28.07
CA THR A 355 -1.06 7.58 -27.41
C THR A 355 -1.24 6.34 -26.53
N HIS A 356 -0.18 5.54 -26.43
CA HIS A 356 -0.05 4.42 -25.50
C HIS A 356 0.87 4.74 -24.32
N GLU A 357 1.42 5.95 -24.28
CA GLU A 357 2.29 6.42 -23.22
C GLU A 357 1.49 7.17 -22.15
N PHE A 358 1.82 6.92 -20.87
CA PHE A 358 1.19 7.60 -19.74
C PHE A 358 1.73 9.04 -19.66
N PRO A 359 0.86 10.06 -19.77
CA PRO A 359 1.31 11.43 -19.86
C PRO A 359 1.57 12.03 -18.46
N PHE A 360 2.25 13.18 -18.44
CA PHE A 360 2.37 14.00 -17.24
C PHE A 360 0.99 14.39 -16.68
N PRO A 361 0.79 14.48 -15.34
CA PRO A 361 -0.52 14.63 -14.70
C PRO A 361 -1.39 15.75 -15.27
N ALA A 362 -0.83 16.94 -15.54
CA ALA A 362 -1.59 18.06 -16.11
C ALA A 362 -2.11 17.79 -17.55
N VAL A 363 -1.49 16.87 -18.26
CA VAL A 363 -1.94 16.41 -19.58
C VAL A 363 -2.96 15.29 -19.44
N LEU A 364 -2.79 14.42 -18.44
CA LEU A 364 -3.70 13.31 -18.14
C LEU A 364 -5.13 13.77 -17.85
N GLU A 365 -5.32 14.96 -17.29
CA GLU A 365 -6.65 15.56 -17.07
C GLU A 365 -7.48 15.72 -18.34
N ARG A 366 -6.82 15.79 -19.52
CA ARG A 366 -7.48 15.92 -20.82
C ARG A 366 -7.58 14.61 -21.59
N ALA A 367 -7.01 13.54 -21.05
CA ALA A 367 -7.01 12.25 -21.68
C ALA A 367 -8.41 11.63 -21.72
N LYS A 368 -8.78 11.08 -22.85
CA LYS A 368 -9.99 10.28 -23.03
C LYS A 368 -9.60 8.82 -23.29
N PRO A 369 -10.31 7.84 -22.70
CA PRO A 369 -10.00 6.44 -22.92
C PRO A 369 -10.37 6.00 -24.34
N VAL A 370 -9.48 5.26 -24.98
CA VAL A 370 -9.77 4.51 -26.21
C VAL A 370 -10.00 3.07 -25.80
N MET A 371 -11.24 2.60 -26.00
CA MET A 371 -11.70 1.32 -25.50
C MET A 371 -11.61 0.23 -26.56
N GLU A 372 -11.16 -0.95 -26.14
CA GLU A 372 -11.31 -2.21 -26.86
C GLU A 372 -12.20 -3.15 -26.02
N TYR A 373 -12.78 -4.15 -26.68
CA TYR A 373 -13.73 -5.07 -26.04
C TYR A 373 -13.30 -6.51 -26.32
N LEU A 374 -13.12 -7.27 -25.25
CA LEU A 374 -12.73 -8.68 -25.31
C LEU A 374 -13.92 -9.58 -24.95
N PRO A 375 -14.04 -10.80 -25.51
CA PRO A 375 -15.07 -11.74 -25.12
C PRO A 375 -14.99 -12.09 -23.64
N GLY A 376 -16.13 -12.03 -22.93
CA GLY A 376 -16.25 -12.50 -21.56
C GLY A 376 -16.48 -14.02 -21.50
N TRP A 377 -16.18 -14.64 -20.36
CA TRP A 377 -16.34 -16.08 -20.17
C TRP A 377 -17.70 -16.46 -19.57
N CYS A 378 -18.47 -15.55 -19.00
CA CYS A 378 -19.84 -15.71 -18.53
C CYS A 378 -20.10 -16.96 -17.66
N CYS A 379 -19.12 -17.41 -16.90
CA CYS A 379 -19.25 -18.53 -15.96
C CYS A 379 -18.37 -18.28 -14.71
N ASP A 380 -18.76 -18.91 -13.61
CA ASP A 380 -17.99 -18.84 -12.37
C ASP A 380 -16.65 -19.58 -12.52
N ILE A 381 -15.56 -18.89 -12.24
CA ILE A 381 -14.21 -19.42 -12.26
C ILE A 381 -13.59 -19.55 -10.86
N SER A 382 -14.34 -19.27 -9.80
CA SER A 382 -13.84 -19.23 -8.41
C SER A 382 -13.31 -20.58 -7.91
N ALA A 383 -13.81 -21.68 -8.47
CA ALA A 383 -13.40 -23.04 -8.17
C ALA A 383 -12.20 -23.54 -9.02
N VAL A 384 -11.79 -22.81 -10.05
CA VAL A 384 -10.68 -23.22 -10.92
C VAL A 384 -9.35 -23.13 -10.16
N ARG A 385 -8.47 -24.11 -10.33
CA ARG A 385 -7.18 -24.19 -9.63
C ARG A 385 -5.99 -24.42 -10.56
N THR A 386 -6.23 -24.71 -11.83
CA THR A 386 -5.15 -24.89 -12.83
C THR A 386 -5.39 -23.99 -14.04
N TRP A 387 -4.32 -23.60 -14.70
CA TRP A 387 -4.40 -22.79 -15.91
C TRP A 387 -5.14 -23.52 -17.05
N ALA A 388 -4.97 -24.84 -17.15
CA ALA A 388 -5.59 -25.65 -18.18
C ALA A 388 -7.14 -25.70 -18.06
N ASP A 389 -7.66 -25.61 -16.83
CA ASP A 389 -9.10 -25.67 -16.55
C ASP A 389 -9.79 -24.31 -16.71
N MET A 390 -9.02 -23.22 -16.92
CA MET A 390 -9.58 -21.90 -17.16
C MET A 390 -10.33 -21.84 -18.50
N PRO A 391 -11.51 -21.21 -18.56
CA PRO A 391 -12.20 -20.93 -19.82
C PRO A 391 -11.28 -20.23 -20.83
N GLN A 392 -11.41 -20.58 -22.12
CA GLN A 392 -10.54 -20.00 -23.16
C GLN A 392 -10.59 -18.47 -23.14
N ALA A 393 -11.78 -17.87 -23.10
CA ALA A 393 -11.92 -16.40 -23.07
C ALA A 393 -11.22 -15.75 -21.87
N ALA A 394 -11.19 -16.43 -20.70
CA ALA A 394 -10.48 -15.93 -19.53
C ALA A 394 -8.95 -16.03 -19.72
N ARG A 395 -8.45 -17.10 -20.37
CA ARG A 395 -7.04 -17.21 -20.75
C ARG A 395 -6.65 -16.13 -21.75
N ASP A 396 -7.45 -15.95 -22.79
CA ASP A 396 -7.22 -14.95 -23.83
C ASP A 396 -7.17 -13.54 -23.23
N TYR A 397 -8.03 -13.23 -22.26
CA TYR A 397 -8.01 -11.98 -21.53
C TYR A 397 -6.68 -11.78 -20.77
N VAL A 398 -6.23 -12.78 -20.02
CA VAL A 398 -4.98 -12.71 -19.25
C VAL A 398 -3.78 -12.55 -20.18
N GLU A 399 -3.74 -13.30 -21.29
CA GLU A 399 -2.67 -13.24 -22.30
C GLU A 399 -2.66 -11.89 -23.04
N TYR A 400 -3.84 -11.35 -23.34
CA TYR A 400 -3.95 -10.01 -23.91
C TYR A 400 -3.40 -8.93 -22.97
N VAL A 401 -3.78 -8.97 -21.68
CA VAL A 401 -3.25 -8.04 -20.66
C VAL A 401 -1.75 -8.20 -20.53
N GLU A 402 -1.24 -9.44 -20.44
CA GLU A 402 0.19 -9.76 -20.35
C GLU A 402 0.98 -9.13 -21.50
N GLN A 403 0.49 -9.32 -22.72
CA GLN A 403 1.12 -8.74 -23.91
C GLN A 403 1.06 -7.21 -23.92
N ALA A 404 -0.09 -6.64 -23.55
CA ALA A 404 -0.29 -5.19 -23.56
C ALA A 404 0.58 -4.45 -22.54
N ILE A 405 0.83 -5.04 -21.38
CA ILE A 405 1.65 -4.44 -20.32
C ILE A 405 3.14 -4.81 -20.42
N GLY A 406 3.50 -5.79 -21.28
CA GLY A 406 4.88 -6.20 -21.51
C GLY A 406 5.55 -6.91 -20.33
N CYS A 407 4.77 -7.54 -19.45
CA CYS A 407 5.30 -8.24 -18.27
C CYS A 407 4.51 -9.52 -18.00
N HIS A 408 5.23 -10.63 -17.73
CA HIS A 408 4.63 -11.93 -17.49
C HIS A 408 3.65 -11.92 -16.30
N ILE A 409 2.46 -12.49 -16.48
CA ILE A 409 1.45 -12.70 -15.45
C ILE A 409 1.60 -14.13 -14.91
N GLY A 410 2.45 -14.30 -13.90
CA GLY A 410 2.74 -15.61 -13.29
C GLY A 410 1.73 -16.05 -12.23
N TYR A 411 0.89 -15.13 -11.74
CA TYR A 411 -0.13 -15.42 -10.73
C TYR A 411 -1.47 -14.86 -11.15
N VAL A 412 -2.51 -15.70 -11.16
CA VAL A 412 -3.89 -15.30 -11.50
C VAL A 412 -4.82 -15.66 -10.36
N SER A 413 -5.45 -14.65 -9.75
CA SER A 413 -6.38 -14.84 -8.65
C SER A 413 -7.82 -14.95 -9.14
N VAL A 414 -8.49 -16.02 -8.75
CA VAL A 414 -9.87 -16.36 -9.10
C VAL A 414 -10.83 -16.35 -7.89
N GLY A 415 -10.41 -15.71 -6.78
CA GLY A 415 -11.22 -15.59 -5.56
C GLY A 415 -10.44 -14.89 -4.46
N ALA A 416 -11.07 -14.66 -3.31
CA ALA A 416 -10.48 -13.91 -2.19
C ALA A 416 -9.59 -14.76 -1.28
N GLU A 417 -9.79 -16.08 -1.25
CA GLU A 417 -9.09 -17.01 -0.38
C GLU A 417 -7.63 -17.23 -0.82
N ARG A 418 -6.78 -17.58 0.14
CA ARG A 418 -5.35 -17.84 -0.08
C ARG A 418 -5.10 -18.80 -1.26
N GLU A 419 -5.84 -19.90 -1.30
CA GLU A 419 -5.64 -20.99 -2.29
C GLU A 419 -6.36 -20.73 -3.63
N SER A 420 -7.15 -19.64 -3.75
CA SER A 420 -7.81 -19.26 -5.00
C SER A 420 -6.84 -18.54 -5.95
N LEU A 421 -5.65 -19.13 -6.15
CA LEU A 421 -4.55 -18.59 -6.93
C LEU A 421 -4.02 -19.65 -7.89
N ILE A 422 -3.98 -19.31 -9.17
CA ILE A 422 -3.40 -20.12 -10.24
C ILE A 422 -1.99 -19.61 -10.52
N ILE A 423 -1.02 -20.52 -10.59
CA ILE A 423 0.37 -20.24 -10.97
C ILE A 423 0.55 -20.65 -12.43
N ARG A 424 1.14 -19.78 -13.22
CA ARG A 424 1.47 -20.00 -14.65
C ARG A 424 2.95 -20.25 -14.83
#